data_9c9fdce8ca2de990d4696e49ae46e84a
#
_entry.id   9c9fdce8ca2de990d4696e49ae46e84a
#
_cell.length_a   1.000
_cell.length_b   1.000
_cell.length_c   1.000
_cell.angle_alpha   90.00
_cell.angle_beta   90.00
_cell.angle_gamma   90.00
#
_symmetry.space_group_name_H-M   'P 1'
#
loop_
_entity.id
_entity.type
_entity.pdbx_description
1 polymer ?
#
loop_
_entity_poly.entity_id
_entity_poly.type
_entity_poly.pdbx_seq_one_letter_code
_entity_poly.pdbx_strand_id
1 'polypeptide(L)'
;EHTTLVFGNNMDNDSQVSNGSGKSALIEAIAIGLTGETLRKIKMDEIINDAENEAIVKLGLNNAELGKSLVISRTISRKSQQAISVEIVDKDGNTENIAQASVADYNKYVLETLGLSKDDIFSNFILSKHKYSSFLSSSDRDKKDLINRFSNGIMVDESIEALQHDMEPVAEELTQAELKVAGIKGGIDTLEEQIQNAINKSLENTSTKAQRIEEWTQSIANKRAYIREQQEQITQLEQSLSQLDAVYN
;
A
#
# COMPACT_ATOMS: atom_id res chain seq x y z
N GLU A 1 -1.54 5.48 -41.45
CA GLU A 1 -2.69 6.22 -40.89
C GLU A 1 -3.52 6.80 -42.03
N HIS A 2 -4.82 6.56 -42.02
CA HIS A 2 -5.70 7.03 -43.09
C HIS A 2 -6.83 7.86 -42.51
N THR A 3 -7.13 8.98 -43.18
CA THR A 3 -8.31 9.82 -42.82
C THR A 3 -9.48 9.42 -43.71
N THR A 4 -10.61 9.09 -43.10
CA THR A 4 -11.84 8.79 -43.83
C THR A 4 -12.81 9.97 -43.71
N LEU A 5 -13.27 10.47 -44.87
CA LEU A 5 -14.29 11.51 -44.94
C LEU A 5 -15.65 10.89 -45.26
N VAL A 6 -16.67 11.21 -44.45
CA VAL A 6 -18.04 10.74 -44.64
C VAL A 6 -18.90 11.90 -45.17
N PHE A 7 -19.32 11.76 -46.42
CA PHE A 7 -20.24 12.69 -47.05
C PHE A 7 -21.66 12.16 -47.05
N GLY A 8 -22.62 13.00 -46.78
CA GLY A 8 -24.02 12.64 -46.90
C GLY A 8 -24.59 13.20 -48.20
N ASN A 9 -25.37 12.40 -48.88
CA ASN A 9 -26.20 12.83 -49.98
C ASN A 9 -27.66 12.55 -49.64
N ASN A 10 -28.46 13.59 -49.48
CA ASN A 10 -29.89 13.47 -49.23
C ASN A 10 -30.62 13.45 -50.56
N MET A 11 -31.17 12.31 -50.93
CA MET A 11 -31.87 12.12 -52.20
C MET A 11 -33.29 12.66 -52.18
N ASP A 12 -33.84 12.97 -50.97
CA ASP A 12 -35.22 13.39 -50.79
C ASP A 12 -35.42 14.91 -50.78
N ASN A 13 -34.30 15.67 -50.71
CA ASN A 13 -34.36 17.14 -50.62
C ASN A 13 -33.14 17.80 -51.29
N ASP A 14 -33.35 18.34 -52.50
CA ASP A 14 -32.30 19.00 -53.29
C ASP A 14 -31.77 20.29 -52.67
N SER A 15 -32.55 20.94 -51.79
CA SER A 15 -32.12 22.19 -51.13
C SER A 15 -31.23 21.99 -49.93
N GLN A 16 -31.20 20.75 -49.36
CA GLN A 16 -30.37 20.38 -48.22
C GLN A 16 -29.63 19.08 -48.45
N VAL A 17 -28.78 19.05 -49.43
CA VAL A 17 -28.06 17.89 -49.96
C VAL A 17 -27.34 17.05 -48.88
N SER A 18 -26.91 17.64 -47.78
CA SER A 18 -26.16 16.96 -46.77
C SER A 18 -26.90 16.72 -45.44
N ASN A 19 -28.01 17.44 -45.21
CA ASN A 19 -28.79 17.29 -43.98
C ASN A 19 -29.76 16.10 -44.07
N GLY A 20 -29.94 15.37 -42.97
CA GLY A 20 -30.84 14.20 -42.93
C GLY A 20 -30.23 12.92 -43.53
N SER A 21 -29.02 12.93 -44.07
CA SER A 21 -28.38 11.79 -44.74
C SER A 21 -27.78 10.73 -43.82
N GLY A 22 -28.02 10.78 -42.51
CA GLY A 22 -27.59 9.73 -41.56
C GLY A 22 -26.17 9.84 -41.01
N LYS A 23 -25.41 10.90 -41.34
CA LYS A 23 -24.00 11.04 -40.84
C LYS A 23 -23.87 10.97 -39.32
N SER A 24 -24.77 11.69 -38.62
CA SER A 24 -24.78 11.68 -37.14
C SER A 24 -25.22 10.34 -36.58
N ALA A 25 -26.13 9.63 -37.29
CA ALA A 25 -26.56 8.30 -36.88
C ALA A 25 -25.42 7.25 -36.94
N LEU A 26 -24.52 7.41 -37.92
CA LEU A 26 -23.34 6.54 -38.01
C LEU A 26 -22.42 6.71 -36.77
N ILE A 27 -22.14 7.93 -36.36
CA ILE A 27 -21.32 8.20 -35.17
C ILE A 27 -22.06 7.79 -33.90
N GLU A 28 -23.37 7.99 -33.83
CA GLU A 28 -24.25 7.53 -32.75
C GLU A 28 -24.19 6.00 -32.61
N ALA A 29 -24.25 5.26 -33.72
CA ALA A 29 -24.15 3.80 -33.72
C ALA A 29 -22.79 3.30 -33.20
N ILE A 30 -21.69 3.98 -33.54
CA ILE A 30 -20.38 3.67 -32.99
C ILE A 30 -20.36 3.87 -31.48
N ALA A 31 -20.86 5.00 -30.99
CA ALA A 31 -20.92 5.29 -29.55
C ALA A 31 -21.76 4.26 -28.79
N ILE A 32 -22.95 3.95 -29.31
CA ILE A 32 -23.86 2.95 -28.73
C ILE A 32 -23.19 1.55 -28.77
N GLY A 33 -22.57 1.19 -29.89
CA GLY A 33 -21.86 -0.07 -30.02
C GLY A 33 -20.80 -0.27 -28.94
N LEU A 34 -19.96 0.74 -28.71
CA LEU A 34 -18.88 0.70 -27.72
C LEU A 34 -19.36 0.80 -26.28
N THR A 35 -20.24 1.76 -25.98
CA THR A 35 -20.54 2.14 -24.59
C THR A 35 -21.93 1.72 -24.11
N GLY A 36 -22.83 1.43 -25.02
CA GLY A 36 -24.25 1.24 -24.71
C GLY A 36 -25.00 2.53 -24.39
N GLU A 37 -24.45 3.70 -24.71
CA GLU A 37 -25.03 5.00 -24.43
C GLU A 37 -25.16 5.85 -25.70
N THR A 38 -26.18 6.70 -25.71
CA THR A 38 -26.42 7.69 -26.79
C THR A 38 -25.48 8.90 -26.62
N LEU A 39 -25.06 9.51 -27.72
CA LEU A 39 -24.29 10.78 -27.68
C LEU A 39 -25.15 11.94 -27.23
N ARG A 40 -26.41 11.95 -27.63
CA ARG A 40 -27.41 12.97 -27.28
C ARG A 40 -28.12 12.59 -25.98
N LYS A 41 -28.67 13.57 -25.28
CA LYS A 41 -29.53 13.34 -24.10
C LYS A 41 -30.92 12.89 -24.49
N ILE A 42 -31.00 11.72 -25.12
CA ILE A 42 -32.24 11.07 -25.54
C ILE A 42 -32.33 9.68 -24.96
N LYS A 43 -33.51 9.12 -24.87
CA LYS A 43 -33.68 7.72 -24.45
C LYS A 43 -33.25 6.78 -25.56
N MET A 44 -32.87 5.57 -25.19
CA MET A 44 -32.34 4.58 -26.12
C MET A 44 -33.41 4.14 -27.16
N ASP A 45 -34.69 4.13 -26.82
CA ASP A 45 -35.78 3.80 -27.69
C ASP A 45 -36.10 4.91 -28.72
N GLU A 46 -35.70 6.16 -28.46
CA GLU A 46 -35.87 7.28 -29.39
C GLU A 46 -34.91 7.22 -30.61
N ILE A 47 -33.93 6.32 -30.61
CA ILE A 47 -33.06 6.09 -31.79
C ILE A 47 -33.70 5.13 -32.81
N ILE A 48 -34.74 4.41 -32.40
CA ILE A 48 -35.43 3.44 -33.26
C ILE A 48 -36.30 4.22 -34.26
N ASN A 49 -36.23 3.82 -35.53
CA ASN A 49 -37.11 4.42 -36.56
C ASN A 49 -38.56 4.28 -36.15
N ASP A 50 -39.38 5.36 -36.39
CA ASP A 50 -40.78 5.38 -35.97
C ASP A 50 -41.62 4.29 -36.63
N ALA A 51 -41.22 3.78 -37.80
CA ALA A 51 -41.89 2.69 -38.51
C ALA A 51 -41.52 1.30 -37.96
N GLU A 52 -40.48 1.22 -37.06
CA GLU A 52 -39.91 -0.06 -36.61
C GLU A 52 -40.03 -0.23 -35.07
N ASN A 53 -39.95 -1.46 -34.61
CA ASN A 53 -39.96 -1.77 -33.17
C ASN A 53 -38.58 -2.00 -32.60
N GLU A 54 -37.58 -2.20 -33.45
CA GLU A 54 -36.25 -2.57 -33.07
C GLU A 54 -35.20 -1.86 -33.92
N ALA A 55 -34.03 -1.62 -33.33
CA ALA A 55 -32.84 -1.20 -34.05
C ALA A 55 -31.69 -2.14 -33.68
N ILE A 56 -30.90 -2.52 -34.67
CA ILE A 56 -29.73 -3.37 -34.49
C ILE A 56 -28.49 -2.55 -34.81
N VAL A 57 -27.54 -2.51 -33.86
CA VAL A 57 -26.22 -1.93 -34.05
C VAL A 57 -25.21 -3.07 -34.02
N LYS A 58 -24.50 -3.25 -35.12
CA LYS A 58 -23.40 -4.22 -35.22
C LYS A 58 -22.10 -3.49 -35.48
N LEU A 59 -21.14 -3.63 -34.60
CA LEU A 59 -19.82 -3.00 -34.65
C LEU A 59 -18.73 -4.05 -34.67
N GLY A 60 -17.87 -4.00 -35.66
CA GLY A 60 -16.68 -4.85 -35.77
C GLY A 60 -15.40 -4.02 -35.54
N LEU A 61 -14.58 -4.42 -34.61
CA LEU A 61 -13.28 -3.82 -34.28
C LEU A 61 -12.19 -4.82 -34.61
N ASN A 62 -11.29 -4.47 -35.51
CA ASN A 62 -10.20 -5.35 -35.92
C ASN A 62 -8.89 -4.93 -35.25
N ASN A 63 -8.24 -5.86 -34.56
CA ASN A 63 -6.87 -5.70 -34.09
C ASN A 63 -5.93 -6.46 -35.05
N ALA A 64 -5.24 -5.70 -35.91
CA ALA A 64 -4.35 -6.26 -36.91
C ALA A 64 -3.13 -6.96 -36.29
N GLU A 65 -2.63 -6.49 -35.14
CA GLU A 65 -1.46 -7.07 -34.46
C GLU A 65 -1.79 -8.44 -33.86
N LEU A 66 -2.90 -8.52 -33.16
CA LEU A 66 -3.36 -9.78 -32.56
C LEU A 66 -4.06 -10.70 -33.59
N GLY A 67 -4.45 -10.15 -34.75
CA GLY A 67 -5.22 -10.86 -35.77
C GLY A 67 -6.57 -11.35 -35.25
N LYS A 68 -7.18 -10.60 -34.36
CA LYS A 68 -8.50 -10.88 -33.81
C LYS A 68 -9.43 -9.70 -34.05
N SER A 69 -10.71 -10.01 -34.25
CA SER A 69 -11.75 -9.02 -34.36
C SER A 69 -12.76 -9.17 -33.24
N LEU A 70 -13.11 -8.08 -32.59
CA LEU A 70 -14.20 -8.02 -31.62
C LEU A 70 -15.46 -7.56 -32.34
N VAL A 71 -16.50 -8.39 -32.32
CA VAL A 71 -17.81 -8.11 -32.93
C VAL A 71 -18.84 -7.90 -31.82
N ILE A 72 -19.41 -6.71 -31.76
CA ILE A 72 -20.41 -6.33 -30.77
C ILE A 72 -21.75 -6.15 -31.51
N SER A 73 -22.77 -6.89 -31.13
CA SER A 73 -24.12 -6.75 -31.67
C SER A 73 -25.09 -6.37 -30.56
N ARG A 74 -25.82 -5.24 -30.75
CA ARG A 74 -26.83 -4.74 -29.82
C ARG A 74 -28.18 -4.66 -30.49
N THR A 75 -29.16 -5.25 -29.85
CA THR A 75 -30.55 -5.10 -30.26
C THR A 75 -31.27 -4.21 -29.25
N ILE A 76 -31.78 -3.10 -29.73
CA ILE A 76 -32.52 -2.11 -28.96
C ILE A 76 -33.99 -2.23 -29.38
N SER A 77 -34.88 -2.48 -28.43
CA SER A 77 -36.27 -2.75 -28.67
C SER A 77 -37.17 -1.84 -27.84
N ARG A 78 -38.30 -1.46 -28.40
CA ARG A 78 -39.37 -0.72 -27.69
C ARG A 78 -40.20 -1.61 -26.75
N LYS A 79 -40.15 -2.92 -26.97
CA LYS A 79 -41.04 -3.89 -26.30
C LYS A 79 -40.31 -4.82 -25.32
N SER A 80 -38.99 -4.95 -25.46
CA SER A 80 -38.17 -5.85 -24.64
C SER A 80 -36.93 -5.15 -24.10
N GLN A 81 -36.27 -5.81 -23.19
CA GLN A 81 -34.97 -5.33 -22.70
C GLN A 81 -33.93 -5.36 -23.82
N GLN A 82 -32.97 -4.45 -23.76
CA GLN A 82 -31.82 -4.43 -24.67
C GLN A 82 -31.06 -5.76 -24.59
N ALA A 83 -30.78 -6.33 -25.76
CA ALA A 83 -29.93 -7.51 -25.88
C ALA A 83 -28.57 -7.12 -26.44
N ILE A 84 -27.52 -7.81 -25.96
CA ILE A 84 -26.13 -7.63 -26.44
C ILE A 84 -25.51 -8.99 -26.60
N SER A 85 -24.75 -9.18 -27.68
CA SER A 85 -23.79 -10.28 -27.86
C SER A 85 -22.43 -9.73 -28.23
N VAL A 86 -21.40 -10.41 -27.74
CA VAL A 86 -19.99 -10.07 -28.01
C VAL A 86 -19.30 -11.35 -28.49
N GLU A 87 -18.63 -11.26 -29.62
CA GLU A 87 -17.93 -12.36 -30.25
C GLU A 87 -16.51 -11.94 -30.56
N ILE A 88 -15.54 -12.86 -30.33
CA ILE A 88 -14.17 -12.71 -30.79
C ILE A 88 -13.98 -13.61 -31.99
N VAL A 89 -13.56 -13.05 -33.10
CA VAL A 89 -13.28 -13.77 -34.33
C VAL A 89 -11.78 -13.79 -34.59
N ASP A 90 -11.16 -14.96 -34.74
CA ASP A 90 -9.74 -15.08 -35.06
C ASP A 90 -9.45 -14.95 -36.58
N LYS A 91 -8.18 -15.03 -36.96
CA LYS A 91 -7.74 -14.98 -38.35
C LYS A 91 -8.28 -16.14 -39.22
N ASP A 92 -8.56 -17.26 -38.60
CA ASP A 92 -9.04 -18.48 -39.26
C ASP A 92 -10.57 -18.52 -39.38
N GLY A 93 -11.25 -17.47 -38.85
CA GLY A 93 -12.70 -17.33 -38.85
C GLY A 93 -13.40 -18.11 -37.73
N ASN A 94 -12.67 -18.68 -36.76
CA ASN A 94 -13.26 -19.28 -35.59
C ASN A 94 -13.86 -18.19 -34.70
N THR A 95 -15.05 -18.44 -34.18
CA THR A 95 -15.81 -17.47 -33.36
C THR A 95 -15.92 -18.00 -31.94
N GLU A 96 -15.50 -17.22 -31.00
CA GLU A 96 -15.68 -17.41 -29.56
C GLU A 96 -16.78 -16.45 -29.05
N ASN A 97 -17.87 -17.03 -28.55
CA ASN A 97 -18.94 -16.23 -27.95
C ASN A 97 -18.63 -15.92 -26.48
N ILE A 98 -18.63 -14.65 -26.14
CA ILE A 98 -18.43 -14.19 -24.77
C ILE A 98 -19.77 -14.18 -24.05
N ALA A 99 -19.86 -14.94 -22.95
CA ALA A 99 -21.04 -14.98 -22.10
C ALA A 99 -20.87 -14.09 -20.87
N GLN A 100 -21.79 -13.16 -20.64
CA GLN A 100 -21.83 -12.30 -19.46
C GLN A 100 -23.21 -12.35 -18.79
N ALA A 101 -23.28 -12.07 -17.49
CA ALA A 101 -24.50 -12.20 -16.71
C ALA A 101 -25.54 -11.09 -17.01
N SER A 102 -25.08 -9.90 -17.40
CA SER A 102 -25.95 -8.75 -17.65
C SER A 102 -25.42 -7.83 -18.76
N VAL A 103 -26.27 -6.95 -19.26
CA VAL A 103 -25.88 -5.89 -20.21
C VAL A 103 -24.76 -5.00 -19.63
N ALA A 104 -24.81 -4.74 -18.32
CA ALA A 104 -23.79 -3.94 -17.65
C ALA A 104 -22.41 -4.66 -17.66
N ASP A 105 -22.40 -5.97 -17.44
CA ASP A 105 -21.17 -6.76 -17.47
C ASP A 105 -20.60 -6.86 -18.90
N TYR A 106 -21.45 -6.97 -19.91
CA TYR A 106 -21.00 -6.86 -21.30
C TYR A 106 -20.37 -5.51 -21.61
N ASN A 107 -20.98 -4.39 -21.14
CA ASN A 107 -20.43 -3.06 -21.33
C ASN A 107 -19.05 -2.94 -20.66
N LYS A 108 -18.92 -3.46 -19.46
CA LYS A 108 -17.66 -3.49 -18.73
C LYS A 108 -16.61 -4.30 -19.47
N TYR A 109 -16.94 -5.52 -19.91
CA TYR A 109 -16.07 -6.40 -20.67
C TYR A 109 -15.54 -5.73 -21.96
N VAL A 110 -16.42 -5.07 -22.73
CA VAL A 110 -16.03 -4.37 -23.97
C VAL A 110 -15.01 -3.27 -23.66
N LEU A 111 -15.26 -2.46 -22.64
CA LEU A 111 -14.38 -1.35 -22.24
C LEU A 111 -13.04 -1.85 -21.71
N GLU A 112 -13.03 -2.88 -20.89
CA GLU A 112 -11.82 -3.53 -20.38
C GLU A 112 -10.99 -4.16 -21.49
N THR A 113 -11.63 -4.84 -22.45
CA THR A 113 -10.96 -5.42 -23.63
C THR A 113 -10.30 -4.34 -24.50
N LEU A 114 -10.88 -3.14 -24.55
CA LEU A 114 -10.33 -2.00 -25.28
C LEU A 114 -9.29 -1.22 -24.46
N GLY A 115 -9.21 -1.43 -23.15
CA GLY A 115 -8.38 -0.64 -22.25
C GLY A 115 -8.82 0.83 -22.14
N LEU A 116 -10.09 1.12 -22.35
CA LEU A 116 -10.65 2.46 -22.40
C LEU A 116 -11.81 2.60 -21.42
N SER A 117 -11.95 3.79 -20.83
CA SER A 117 -13.16 4.15 -20.09
C SER A 117 -14.21 4.79 -21.04
N LYS A 118 -15.45 4.89 -20.59
CA LYS A 118 -16.49 5.63 -21.33
C LYS A 118 -16.10 7.09 -21.55
N ASP A 119 -15.51 7.71 -20.54
CA ASP A 119 -15.09 9.11 -20.60
C ASP A 119 -13.95 9.30 -21.61
N ASP A 120 -13.03 8.34 -21.73
CA ASP A 120 -11.99 8.38 -22.76
C ASP A 120 -12.60 8.35 -24.16
N ILE A 121 -13.59 7.47 -24.37
CA ILE A 121 -14.26 7.35 -25.68
C ILE A 121 -14.93 8.67 -26.06
N PHE A 122 -15.68 9.28 -25.13
CA PHE A 122 -16.44 10.52 -25.41
C PHE A 122 -15.58 11.79 -25.38
N SER A 123 -14.47 11.80 -24.69
CA SER A 123 -13.61 12.98 -24.59
C SER A 123 -12.50 13.00 -25.65
N ASN A 124 -12.01 11.81 -26.05
CA ASN A 124 -10.79 11.73 -26.89
C ASN A 124 -11.03 11.09 -28.26
N PHE A 125 -11.99 10.16 -28.36
CA PHE A 125 -12.22 9.41 -29.60
C PHE A 125 -13.47 9.86 -30.37
N ILE A 126 -14.56 10.20 -29.67
CA ILE A 126 -15.78 10.67 -30.29
C ILE A 126 -16.03 12.12 -29.88
N LEU A 127 -15.54 13.06 -30.65
CA LEU A 127 -15.71 14.49 -30.42
C LEU A 127 -17.13 14.96 -30.74
N SER A 128 -18.05 14.73 -29.83
CA SER A 128 -19.45 15.12 -29.97
C SER A 128 -19.74 16.46 -29.29
N LYS A 129 -20.49 17.34 -29.95
CA LYS A 129 -20.94 18.62 -29.37
C LYS A 129 -21.65 18.44 -28.02
N HIS A 130 -22.27 17.30 -27.77
CA HIS A 130 -23.10 17.05 -26.58
C HIS A 130 -22.36 16.41 -25.40
N LYS A 131 -21.28 15.67 -25.66
CA LYS A 131 -20.52 14.95 -24.62
C LYS A 131 -19.02 15.31 -24.58
N TYR A 132 -18.54 16.11 -25.51
CA TYR A 132 -17.14 16.50 -25.54
C TYR A 132 -16.80 17.38 -24.33
N SER A 133 -15.86 16.93 -23.52
CA SER A 133 -15.20 17.74 -22.50
C SER A 133 -13.77 18.03 -22.95
N SER A 134 -13.43 19.30 -23.09
CA SER A 134 -12.09 19.68 -23.50
C SER A 134 -11.09 19.30 -22.39
N PHE A 135 -10.00 18.64 -22.76
CA PHE A 135 -8.87 18.37 -21.85
C PHE A 135 -8.41 19.62 -21.10
N LEU A 136 -8.37 20.77 -21.79
CA LEU A 136 -7.94 22.03 -21.19
C LEU A 136 -8.88 22.54 -20.08
N SER A 137 -10.18 22.25 -20.20
CA SER A 137 -11.20 22.67 -19.23
C SER A 137 -11.49 21.61 -18.15
N SER A 138 -10.89 20.43 -18.26
CA SER A 138 -11.00 19.38 -17.26
C SER A 138 -10.28 19.73 -15.96
N SER A 139 -10.67 19.11 -14.85
CA SER A 139 -9.97 19.28 -13.58
C SER A 139 -8.52 18.75 -13.67
N ASP A 140 -7.64 19.24 -12.81
CA ASP A 140 -6.24 18.76 -12.80
C ASP A 140 -6.13 17.28 -12.46
N ARG A 141 -7.08 16.77 -11.69
CA ARG A 141 -7.20 15.34 -11.39
C ARG A 141 -7.54 14.54 -12.66
N ASP A 142 -8.56 14.95 -13.40
CA ASP A 142 -8.98 14.27 -14.63
C ASP A 142 -7.89 14.32 -15.70
N LYS A 143 -7.14 15.45 -15.79
CA LYS A 143 -5.98 15.58 -16.67
C LYS A 143 -4.88 14.59 -16.31
N LYS A 144 -4.57 14.47 -15.00
CA LYS A 144 -3.56 13.54 -14.50
C LYS A 144 -3.96 12.10 -14.77
N ASP A 145 -5.22 11.73 -14.47
CA ASP A 145 -5.76 10.39 -14.69
C ASP A 145 -5.73 10.01 -16.18
N LEU A 146 -6.05 10.96 -17.06
CA LEU A 146 -5.95 10.76 -18.50
C LEU A 146 -4.50 10.52 -18.95
N ILE A 147 -3.57 11.35 -18.51
CA ILE A 147 -2.14 11.21 -18.84
C ILE A 147 -1.62 9.86 -18.32
N ASN A 148 -1.94 9.50 -17.08
CA ASN A 148 -1.51 8.23 -16.50
C ASN A 148 -2.00 7.03 -17.31
N ARG A 149 -3.25 7.04 -17.79
CA ARG A 149 -3.79 5.95 -18.62
C ARG A 149 -3.06 5.78 -19.94
N PHE A 150 -2.73 6.89 -20.62
CA PHE A 150 -2.04 6.85 -21.93
C PHE A 150 -0.52 6.72 -21.82
N SER A 151 0.07 6.98 -20.65
CA SER A 151 1.52 6.86 -20.42
C SER A 151 1.93 5.58 -19.68
N ASN A 152 1.06 4.58 -19.58
CA ASN A 152 1.25 3.39 -18.73
C ASN A 152 1.43 3.71 -17.23
N GLY A 153 1.04 4.91 -16.79
CA GLY A 153 1.14 5.33 -15.41
C GLY A 153 0.34 4.45 -14.45
N ILE A 154 -0.76 3.85 -14.91
CA ILE A 154 -1.56 2.88 -14.13
C ILE A 154 -0.71 1.68 -13.74
N MET A 155 0.08 1.12 -14.66
CA MET A 155 0.98 0.00 -14.39
C MET A 155 2.04 0.36 -13.34
N VAL A 156 2.49 1.62 -13.33
CA VAL A 156 3.43 2.13 -12.31
C VAL A 156 2.74 2.25 -10.95
N ASP A 157 1.52 2.80 -10.91
CA ASP A 157 0.75 2.94 -9.67
C ASP A 157 0.41 1.55 -9.08
N GLU A 158 -0.04 0.59 -9.87
CA GLU A 158 -0.28 -0.81 -9.45
C GLU A 158 1.01 -1.48 -8.95
N SER A 159 2.15 -1.22 -9.60
CA SER A 159 3.44 -1.74 -9.16
C SER A 159 3.88 -1.14 -7.83
N ILE A 160 3.60 0.14 -7.59
CA ILE A 160 3.89 0.82 -6.33
C ILE A 160 3.01 0.24 -5.20
N GLU A 161 1.72 0.04 -5.44
CA GLU A 161 0.81 -0.58 -4.47
C GLU A 161 1.25 -2.01 -4.11
N ALA A 162 1.61 -2.81 -5.10
CA ALA A 162 2.12 -4.16 -4.88
C ALA A 162 3.41 -4.13 -4.03
N LEU A 163 4.33 -3.21 -4.35
CA LEU A 163 5.57 -3.05 -3.61
C LEU A 163 5.33 -2.60 -2.16
N GLN A 164 4.38 -1.68 -1.94
CA GLN A 164 4.00 -1.24 -0.60
C GLN A 164 3.43 -2.41 0.23
N HIS A 165 2.57 -3.22 -0.37
CA HIS A 165 2.03 -4.41 0.28
C HIS A 165 3.14 -5.42 0.66
N ASP A 166 4.12 -5.63 -0.22
CA ASP A 166 5.26 -6.53 0.05
C ASP A 166 6.20 -5.96 1.12
N MET A 167 6.26 -4.64 1.28
CA MET A 167 7.07 -3.98 2.30
C MET A 167 6.45 -4.00 3.70
N GLU A 168 5.12 -4.08 3.83
CA GLU A 168 4.44 -4.09 5.14
C GLU A 168 4.97 -5.16 6.10
N PRO A 169 5.05 -6.45 5.74
CA PRO A 169 5.54 -7.49 6.66
C PRO A 169 6.99 -7.27 7.05
N VAL A 170 7.83 -6.75 6.14
CA VAL A 170 9.24 -6.45 6.43
C VAL A 170 9.36 -5.29 7.43
N ALA A 171 8.52 -4.27 7.32
CA ALA A 171 8.47 -3.16 8.26
C ALA A 171 8.00 -3.61 9.66
N GLU A 172 7.03 -4.54 9.71
CA GLU A 172 6.60 -5.14 10.98
C GLU A 172 7.71 -5.97 11.63
N GLU A 173 8.40 -6.82 10.86
CA GLU A 173 9.53 -7.61 11.36
C GLU A 173 10.67 -6.72 11.88
N LEU A 174 10.97 -5.64 11.17
CA LEU A 174 11.96 -4.65 11.60
C LEU A 174 11.57 -4.02 12.93
N THR A 175 10.32 -3.57 13.06
CA THR A 175 9.81 -2.99 14.31
C THR A 175 9.90 -3.97 15.48
N GLN A 176 9.55 -5.24 15.27
CA GLN A 176 9.66 -6.28 16.29
C GLN A 176 11.13 -6.56 16.67
N ALA A 177 12.05 -6.55 15.70
CA ALA A 177 13.47 -6.72 15.95
C ALA A 177 14.03 -5.54 16.77
N GLU A 178 13.65 -4.31 16.43
CA GLU A 178 14.05 -3.11 17.19
C GLU A 178 13.56 -3.14 18.65
N LEU A 179 12.31 -3.56 18.87
CA LEU A 179 11.77 -3.73 20.23
C LEU A 179 12.53 -4.79 21.03
N LYS A 180 12.90 -5.90 20.41
CA LYS A 180 13.73 -6.94 21.07
C LYS A 180 15.11 -6.41 21.42
N VAL A 181 15.76 -5.68 20.51
CA VAL A 181 17.06 -5.06 20.75
C VAL A 181 16.98 -4.05 21.90
N ALA A 182 15.95 -3.21 21.93
CA ALA A 182 15.73 -2.24 23.02
C ALA A 182 15.52 -2.96 24.38
N GLY A 183 14.73 -4.03 24.39
CA GLY A 183 14.50 -4.84 25.60
C GLY A 183 15.77 -5.50 26.12
N ILE A 184 16.59 -6.08 25.23
CA ILE A 184 17.87 -6.71 25.60
C ILE A 184 18.84 -5.63 26.14
N LYS A 185 18.91 -4.48 25.48
CA LYS A 185 19.78 -3.38 25.91
C LYS A 185 19.40 -2.87 27.31
N GLY A 186 18.11 -2.66 27.58
CA GLY A 186 17.63 -2.31 28.91
C GLY A 186 17.94 -3.37 29.96
N GLY A 187 17.87 -4.66 29.60
CA GLY A 187 18.29 -5.77 30.46
C GLY A 187 19.79 -5.74 30.78
N ILE A 188 20.63 -5.44 29.80
CA ILE A 188 22.09 -5.28 29.99
C ILE A 188 22.39 -4.12 30.96
N ASP A 189 21.81 -2.95 30.72
CA ASP A 189 22.00 -1.77 31.56
C ASP A 189 21.63 -2.07 33.03
N THR A 190 20.53 -2.77 33.27
CA THR A 190 20.09 -3.19 34.60
C THR A 190 21.07 -4.16 35.26
N LEU A 191 21.58 -5.13 34.50
CA LEU A 191 22.59 -6.10 35.02
C LEU A 191 23.93 -5.42 35.34
N GLU A 192 24.36 -4.49 34.51
CA GLU A 192 25.56 -3.70 34.75
C GLU A 192 25.44 -2.88 36.03
N GLU A 193 24.31 -2.24 36.27
CA GLU A 193 24.04 -1.51 37.51
C GLU A 193 24.06 -2.46 38.73
N GLN A 194 23.42 -3.63 38.63
CA GLN A 194 23.43 -4.63 39.71
C GLN A 194 24.84 -5.10 40.02
N ILE A 195 25.66 -5.41 39.01
CA ILE A 195 27.07 -5.81 39.16
C ILE A 195 27.87 -4.69 39.86
N GLN A 196 27.69 -3.43 39.42
CA GLN A 196 28.41 -2.31 40.01
C GLN A 196 28.03 -2.10 41.50
N ASN A 197 26.75 -2.23 41.81
CA ASN A 197 26.24 -2.16 43.18
C ASN A 197 26.81 -3.32 44.07
N ALA A 198 26.86 -4.52 43.52
CA ALA A 198 27.45 -5.67 44.22
C ALA A 198 28.96 -5.50 44.49
N ILE A 199 29.71 -4.97 43.53
CA ILE A 199 31.14 -4.64 43.67
C ILE A 199 31.32 -3.59 44.75
N ASN A 200 30.59 -2.49 44.71
CA ASN A 200 30.68 -1.42 45.71
C ASN A 200 30.38 -1.94 47.11
N LYS A 201 29.34 -2.73 47.28
CA LYS A 201 28.98 -3.36 48.57
C LYS A 201 30.07 -4.32 49.07
N SER A 202 30.70 -5.05 48.15
CA SER A 202 31.84 -5.93 48.50
C SER A 202 33.08 -5.14 48.94
N LEU A 203 33.38 -4.04 48.29
CA LEU A 203 34.50 -3.15 48.66
C LEU A 203 34.27 -2.49 50.03
N GLU A 204 33.05 -1.98 50.29
CA GLU A 204 32.68 -1.43 51.60
C GLU A 204 32.81 -2.46 52.73
N ASN A 205 32.30 -3.68 52.51
CA ASN A 205 32.44 -4.77 53.48
C ASN A 205 33.89 -5.12 53.74
N THR A 206 34.74 -5.12 52.72
CA THR A 206 36.15 -5.40 52.83
C THR A 206 36.90 -4.29 53.58
N SER A 207 36.61 -3.04 53.27
CA SER A 207 37.14 -1.87 53.98
C SER A 207 36.75 -1.86 55.45
N THR A 208 35.46 -2.08 55.74
CA THR A 208 34.94 -2.17 57.12
C THR A 208 35.61 -3.31 57.92
N LYS A 209 35.84 -4.47 57.30
CA LYS A 209 36.57 -5.59 57.95
C LYS A 209 38.02 -5.23 58.21
N ALA A 210 38.70 -4.57 57.27
CA ALA A 210 40.07 -4.15 57.45
C ALA A 210 40.20 -3.15 58.63
N GLN A 211 39.33 -2.16 58.72
CA GLN A 211 39.26 -1.23 59.85
C GLN A 211 39.09 -1.96 61.19
N ARG A 212 38.12 -2.87 61.28
CA ARG A 212 37.88 -3.63 62.51
C ARG A 212 39.07 -4.52 62.90
N ILE A 213 39.76 -5.09 61.93
CA ILE A 213 40.99 -5.87 62.18
C ILE A 213 42.07 -4.96 62.77
N GLU A 214 42.24 -3.76 62.22
CA GLU A 214 43.20 -2.77 62.71
C GLU A 214 42.89 -2.31 64.14
N GLU A 215 41.62 -1.98 64.42
CA GLU A 215 41.14 -1.62 65.78
C GLU A 215 41.40 -2.75 66.78
N TRP A 216 41.10 -4.01 66.39
CA TRP A 216 41.34 -5.15 67.25
C TRP A 216 42.83 -5.42 67.48
N THR A 217 43.62 -5.25 66.42
CA THR A 217 45.09 -5.41 66.49
C THR A 217 45.67 -4.36 67.47
N GLN A 218 45.22 -3.12 67.40
CA GLN A 218 45.62 -2.05 68.30
C GLN A 218 45.19 -2.36 69.75
N SER A 219 43.93 -2.82 69.92
CA SER A 219 43.40 -3.17 71.24
C SER A 219 44.19 -4.34 71.85
N ILE A 220 44.53 -5.34 71.07
CA ILE A 220 45.42 -6.46 71.52
C ILE A 220 46.79 -5.98 71.91
N ALA A 221 47.39 -5.08 71.14
CA ALA A 221 48.74 -4.50 71.47
C ALA A 221 48.69 -3.76 72.79
N ASN A 222 47.68 -2.93 73.03
CA ASN A 222 47.47 -2.19 74.24
C ASN A 222 47.25 -3.11 75.49
N LYS A 223 46.39 -4.15 75.31
CA LYS A 223 46.27 -5.13 76.40
C LYS A 223 47.51 -5.94 76.72
N ARG A 224 48.32 -6.28 75.71
CA ARG A 224 49.57 -6.95 75.88
C ARG A 224 50.61 -6.04 76.59
N ALA A 225 50.67 -4.77 76.30
CA ALA A 225 51.52 -3.81 77.00
C ALA A 225 51.10 -3.69 78.48
N TYR A 226 49.81 -3.59 78.73
CA TYR A 226 49.26 -3.57 80.09
C TYR A 226 49.59 -4.83 80.88
N ILE A 227 49.45 -6.01 80.31
CA ILE A 227 49.77 -7.29 80.91
C ILE A 227 51.28 -7.31 81.27
N ARG A 228 52.15 -6.83 80.37
CA ARG A 228 53.59 -6.76 80.61
C ARG A 228 53.92 -5.86 81.78
N GLU A 229 53.27 -4.70 81.83
CA GLU A 229 53.41 -3.77 82.95
C GLU A 229 53.03 -4.38 84.31
N GLN A 230 51.87 -5.08 84.33
CA GLN A 230 51.39 -5.77 85.51
C GLN A 230 52.35 -6.93 85.94
N GLN A 231 52.90 -7.65 84.95
CA GLN A 231 53.88 -8.71 85.22
C GLN A 231 55.13 -8.16 85.82
N GLU A 232 55.63 -7.00 85.33
CA GLU A 232 56.79 -6.30 85.90
C GLU A 232 56.55 -5.87 87.35
N GLN A 233 55.31 -5.30 87.62
CA GLN A 233 54.93 -4.95 88.98
C GLN A 233 54.87 -6.15 89.94
N ILE A 234 54.31 -7.26 89.45
CA ILE A 234 54.23 -8.49 90.25
C ILE A 234 55.69 -8.97 90.57
N THR A 235 56.59 -8.99 89.57
CA THR A 235 57.99 -9.39 89.78
C THR A 235 58.70 -8.47 90.78
N GLN A 236 58.47 -7.17 90.76
CA GLN A 236 59.01 -6.20 91.74
C GLN A 236 58.43 -6.48 93.17
N LEU A 237 57.15 -6.75 93.28
CA LEU A 237 56.53 -7.09 94.57
C LEU A 237 57.05 -8.43 95.13
N GLU A 238 57.20 -9.43 94.26
CA GLU A 238 57.80 -10.70 94.66
C GLU A 238 59.31 -10.58 95.14
N GLN A 239 60.09 -9.70 94.45
CA GLN A 239 61.45 -9.40 94.91
C GLN A 239 61.47 -8.67 96.24
N SER A 240 60.57 -7.71 96.45
CA SER A 240 60.40 -6.99 97.68
C SER A 240 59.96 -7.87 98.83
N LEU A 241 59.03 -8.80 98.55
CA LEU A 241 58.61 -9.80 99.52
C LEU A 241 59.77 -10.74 99.94
N SER A 242 60.53 -11.24 98.94
CA SER A 242 61.71 -12.07 99.20
C SER A 242 62.79 -11.37 100.03
N GLN A 243 62.96 -10.06 99.81
CA GLN A 243 63.87 -9.25 100.61
C GLN A 243 63.41 -9.07 102.07
N LEU A 244 62.09 -8.90 102.24
CA LEU A 244 61.50 -8.83 103.60
C LEU A 244 61.62 -10.14 104.33
N ASP A 245 61.34 -11.27 103.66
CA ASP A 245 61.48 -12.62 104.27
C ASP A 245 62.97 -12.92 104.66
N ALA A 246 63.94 -12.35 103.92
CA ALA A 246 65.38 -12.49 104.23
C ALA A 246 65.82 -11.64 105.41
N VAL A 247 65.07 -10.63 105.81
CA VAL A 247 65.32 -9.77 106.99
C VAL A 247 64.65 -10.30 108.24
N TYR A 248 63.63 -11.15 108.13
CA TYR A 248 62.86 -11.72 109.27
C TYR A 248 63.34 -13.09 109.71
N ASN A 249 64.17 -13.78 108.94
CA ASN A 249 64.85 -15.04 109.31
C ASN A 249 66.30 -14.76 109.69
#